data_7f1fac593b12d56d6e4fa20a69d55696
#
_entry.id   7f1fac593b12d56d6e4fa20a69d55696
#
_cell.length_a   1.000
_cell.length_b   1.000
_cell.length_c   1.000
_cell.angle_alpha   90.00
_cell.angle_beta   90.00
_cell.angle_gamma   90.00
#
_symmetry.space_group_name_H-M   'P 1'
#
loop_
_entity.id
_entity.type
_entity.pdbx_description
1 polymer ?
#
loop_
_entity_poly.entity_id
_entity_poly.type
_entity_poly.pdbx_seq_one_letter_code
_entity_poly.pdbx_strand_id
1 'polypeptide(L)'
;MEYDFYTLGVLYLVYSFAGWVGETVVATVRGKHFANRGAAAGPFCFVYGSTAVLLAVGFTDLRSDPVYLFFACTLASTVMEWLTAKLLERLHRRKWWDYSGKRFNLNGYVCLQYSLLWGVLGTASVLWLNGLLLRLCQVIPSWLLHPLVWAAVIVAALDQIGSAVLVGHYAAKHPVLEQLNQRLGESSDGLRRRIALYVEKRIQRAYPAAARQEPTIAQNGETPLSAADLLWLFVVGAFLGDLVETVFCRLTAGVWMSRSSLVWGPFSVVWGLALALTTVLLRQNQDKSDRYLFVFGTVMGGVYEYVCSAVRINLLYCFFWGMAAVVWMRYGYPVVMKCMTRLRSRVRPWMTVLLAVFMAVNMVTSSLALARYDARTSGVPAANAVETYLDAHFDNARMERIYPNAKKVEKAG
;
A
#
# COMPACT_ATOMS: atom_id res chain seq x y z
N MET A 1 8.40 -22.01 8.08
CA MET A 1 9.65 -21.67 7.35
C MET A 1 10.12 -20.33 7.89
N GLU A 2 11.27 -20.27 8.47
CA GLU A 2 11.90 -19.00 8.83
C GLU A 2 12.77 -18.54 7.67
N TYR A 3 12.57 -17.29 7.25
CA TYR A 3 13.37 -16.65 6.22
C TYR A 3 14.38 -15.72 6.90
N ASP A 4 15.66 -16.04 6.75
CA ASP A 4 16.73 -15.12 7.14
C ASP A 4 16.98 -14.05 6.06
N PHE A 5 17.79 -13.06 6.38
CA PHE A 5 18.12 -11.96 5.47
C PHE A 5 18.71 -12.43 4.14
N TYR A 6 19.59 -13.43 4.16
CA TYR A 6 20.26 -13.93 2.96
C TYR A 6 19.31 -14.70 2.05
N THR A 7 18.43 -15.49 2.64
CA THR A 7 17.37 -16.19 1.91
C THR A 7 16.40 -15.22 1.24
N LEU A 8 15.97 -14.18 1.96
CA LEU A 8 15.14 -13.12 1.37
C LEU A 8 15.88 -12.38 0.26
N GLY A 9 17.19 -12.14 0.42
CA GLY A 9 18.05 -11.57 -0.63
C GLY A 9 18.09 -12.44 -1.88
N VAL A 10 18.23 -13.76 -1.74
CA VAL A 10 18.17 -14.69 -2.87
C VAL A 10 16.80 -14.67 -3.54
N LEU A 11 15.71 -14.73 -2.75
CA LEU A 11 14.35 -14.63 -3.31
C LEU A 11 14.19 -13.33 -4.11
N TYR A 12 14.59 -12.21 -3.53
CA TYR A 12 14.54 -10.91 -4.22
C TYR A 12 15.28 -10.94 -5.55
N LEU A 13 16.53 -11.42 -5.58
CA LEU A 13 17.36 -11.44 -6.77
C LEU A 13 16.82 -12.40 -7.85
N VAL A 14 16.46 -13.62 -7.45
CA VAL A 14 15.96 -14.64 -8.38
C VAL A 14 14.63 -14.22 -9.00
N TYR A 15 13.68 -13.73 -8.20
CA TYR A 15 12.39 -13.28 -8.75
C TYR A 15 12.51 -11.96 -9.53
N SER A 16 13.42 -11.07 -9.15
CA SER A 16 13.71 -9.88 -9.97
C SER A 16 14.25 -10.23 -11.33
N PHE A 17 15.17 -11.22 -11.39
CA PHE A 17 15.73 -11.73 -12.65
C PHE A 17 14.68 -12.48 -13.47
N ALA A 18 13.92 -13.40 -12.85
CA ALA A 18 12.86 -14.15 -13.52
C ALA A 18 11.77 -13.22 -14.09
N GLY A 19 11.37 -12.21 -13.33
CA GLY A 19 10.44 -11.17 -13.79
C GLY A 19 10.98 -10.40 -14.99
N TRP A 20 12.24 -10.00 -14.96
CA TRP A 20 12.90 -9.36 -16.10
C TRP A 20 12.93 -10.27 -17.33
N VAL A 21 13.26 -11.55 -17.17
CA VAL A 21 13.24 -12.52 -18.28
C VAL A 21 11.83 -12.61 -18.88
N GLY A 22 10.81 -12.82 -18.05
CA GLY A 22 9.41 -12.92 -18.48
C GLY A 22 8.94 -11.69 -19.25
N GLU A 23 9.17 -10.51 -18.70
CA GLU A 23 8.80 -9.23 -19.35
C GLU A 23 9.55 -9.03 -20.68
N THR A 24 10.85 -9.30 -20.68
CA THR A 24 11.70 -9.15 -21.88
C THR A 24 11.31 -10.13 -22.98
N VAL A 25 11.02 -11.39 -22.64
CA VAL A 25 10.54 -12.40 -23.59
C VAL A 25 9.22 -11.98 -24.21
N VAL A 26 8.22 -11.62 -23.36
CA VAL A 26 6.91 -11.19 -23.86
C VAL A 26 7.03 -9.95 -24.73
N ALA A 27 7.82 -8.96 -24.34
CA ALA A 27 7.99 -7.74 -25.11
C ALA A 27 8.73 -8.00 -26.42
N THR A 28 9.75 -8.85 -26.42
CA THR A 28 10.54 -9.22 -27.60
C THR A 28 9.70 -9.98 -28.62
N VAL A 29 8.90 -10.95 -28.16
CA VAL A 29 8.01 -11.71 -29.04
C VAL A 29 6.94 -10.81 -29.67
N ARG A 30 6.32 -9.93 -28.88
CA ARG A 30 5.30 -9.00 -29.39
C ARG A 30 5.87 -7.92 -30.30
N GLY A 31 7.05 -7.41 -29.97
CA GLY A 31 7.69 -6.31 -30.71
C GLY A 31 8.54 -6.78 -31.89
N LYS A 32 8.81 -8.09 -32.04
CA LYS A 32 9.72 -8.67 -33.05
C LYS A 32 11.15 -8.07 -33.01
N HIS A 33 11.56 -7.50 -31.90
CA HIS A 33 12.91 -6.99 -31.64
C HIS A 33 13.23 -7.11 -30.14
N PHE A 34 14.49 -7.24 -29.80
CA PHE A 34 14.91 -7.34 -28.41
C PHE A 34 14.55 -6.06 -27.63
N ALA A 35 13.74 -6.22 -26.59
CA ALA A 35 13.28 -5.15 -25.72
C ALA A 35 13.68 -5.46 -24.28
N ASN A 36 14.79 -4.85 -23.80
CA ASN A 36 15.19 -4.97 -22.39
C ASN A 36 14.16 -4.26 -21.51
N ARG A 37 13.29 -5.02 -20.85
CA ARG A 37 12.25 -4.54 -19.93
C ARG A 37 12.83 -4.43 -18.53
N GLY A 38 12.62 -3.30 -17.89
CA GLY A 38 13.07 -3.01 -16.54
C GLY A 38 13.26 -1.51 -16.35
N ALA A 39 13.04 -1.02 -15.14
CA ALA A 39 13.32 0.38 -14.82
C ALA A 39 14.83 0.65 -14.77
N ALA A 40 15.62 -0.37 -14.40
CA ALA A 40 17.06 -0.34 -14.34
C ALA A 40 17.74 -0.78 -15.65
N ALA A 41 19.04 -0.58 -15.78
CA ALA A 41 19.82 -0.98 -16.95
C ALA A 41 20.10 -2.48 -16.95
N GLY A 42 20.28 -3.09 -15.78
CA GLY A 42 20.56 -4.51 -15.60
C GLY A 42 19.34 -5.41 -15.74
N PRO A 43 19.56 -6.73 -15.69
CA PRO A 43 18.53 -7.75 -15.89
C PRO A 43 17.71 -7.98 -14.60
N PHE A 44 17.21 -6.90 -13.99
CA PHE A 44 16.46 -6.97 -12.75
C PHE A 44 15.18 -6.12 -12.81
N CYS A 45 14.06 -6.72 -12.44
CA CYS A 45 12.79 -6.06 -12.28
C CYS A 45 12.39 -6.07 -10.79
N PHE A 46 12.73 -5.00 -10.06
CA PHE A 46 12.61 -4.90 -8.61
C PHE A 46 11.20 -5.19 -8.08
N VAL A 47 10.16 -4.89 -8.86
CA VAL A 47 8.76 -5.12 -8.49
C VAL A 47 8.52 -6.58 -8.17
N TYR A 48 9.02 -7.48 -9.03
CA TYR A 48 8.85 -8.92 -8.85
C TYR A 48 9.59 -9.43 -7.61
N GLY A 49 10.83 -9.00 -7.41
CA GLY A 49 11.60 -9.37 -6.21
C GLY A 49 11.00 -8.85 -4.93
N SER A 50 10.61 -7.56 -4.90
CA SER A 50 9.98 -6.94 -3.73
C SER A 50 8.63 -7.60 -3.41
N THR A 51 7.83 -7.89 -4.44
CA THR A 51 6.56 -8.60 -4.26
C THR A 51 6.80 -10.01 -3.73
N ALA A 52 7.76 -10.76 -4.28
CA ALA A 52 8.06 -12.12 -3.82
C ALA A 52 8.51 -12.16 -2.35
N VAL A 53 9.34 -11.20 -1.91
CA VAL A 53 9.74 -11.06 -0.51
C VAL A 53 8.52 -10.74 0.37
N LEU A 54 7.68 -9.80 -0.04
CA LEU A 54 6.45 -9.46 0.67
C LEU A 54 5.54 -10.69 0.85
N LEU A 55 5.33 -11.47 -0.23
CA LEU A 55 4.49 -12.67 -0.19
C LEU A 55 5.12 -13.77 0.68
N ALA A 56 6.45 -13.94 0.63
CA ALA A 56 7.16 -14.93 1.43
C ALA A 56 7.04 -14.64 2.93
N VAL A 57 7.21 -13.38 3.33
CA VAL A 57 7.12 -12.98 4.75
C VAL A 57 5.68 -12.91 5.22
N GLY A 58 4.78 -12.34 4.40
CA GLY A 58 3.41 -12.04 4.84
C GLY A 58 2.45 -13.23 4.78
N PHE A 59 2.67 -14.20 3.87
CA PHE A 59 1.63 -15.20 3.56
C PHE A 59 2.07 -16.66 3.66
N THR A 60 3.23 -16.93 4.25
CA THR A 60 3.71 -18.31 4.46
C THR A 60 2.75 -19.12 5.31
N ASP A 61 2.07 -18.52 6.27
CA ASP A 61 1.12 -19.18 7.17
C ASP A 61 -0.19 -19.57 6.47
N LEU A 62 -0.50 -18.94 5.32
CA LEU A 62 -1.68 -19.25 4.51
C LEU A 62 -1.50 -20.48 3.58
N ARG A 63 -0.37 -21.17 3.65
CA ARG A 63 -0.10 -22.35 2.79
C ARG A 63 -1.10 -23.48 2.96
N SER A 64 -1.70 -23.59 4.13
CA SER A 64 -2.74 -24.60 4.42
C SER A 64 -4.05 -24.34 3.67
N ASP A 65 -4.29 -23.08 3.26
CA ASP A 65 -5.52 -22.64 2.61
C ASP A 65 -5.22 -22.00 1.24
N PRO A 66 -5.00 -22.78 0.16
CA PRO A 66 -4.58 -22.27 -1.15
C PRO A 66 -5.54 -21.25 -1.76
N VAL A 67 -6.83 -21.33 -1.45
CA VAL A 67 -7.83 -20.37 -1.94
C VAL A 67 -7.61 -18.99 -1.30
N TYR A 68 -7.46 -18.94 0.01
CA TYR A 68 -7.14 -17.68 0.71
C TYR A 68 -5.79 -17.15 0.31
N LEU A 69 -4.80 -18.01 0.17
CA LEU A 69 -3.47 -17.64 -0.31
C LEU A 69 -3.55 -17.00 -1.70
N PHE A 70 -4.35 -17.57 -2.62
CA PHE A 70 -4.54 -17.00 -3.96
C PHE A 70 -5.12 -15.59 -3.91
N PHE A 71 -6.16 -15.36 -3.11
CA PHE A 71 -6.73 -14.02 -2.97
C PHE A 71 -5.75 -13.04 -2.31
N ALA A 72 -5.05 -13.45 -1.28
CA ALA A 72 -4.04 -12.64 -0.62
C ALA A 72 -2.89 -12.26 -1.57
N CYS A 73 -2.38 -13.23 -2.34
CA CYS A 73 -1.35 -13.00 -3.36
C CYS A 73 -1.83 -12.09 -4.49
N THR A 74 -3.06 -12.34 -5.01
CA THR A 74 -3.67 -11.48 -6.05
C THR A 74 -3.66 -10.04 -5.62
N LEU A 75 -4.05 -9.80 -4.42
CA LEU A 75 -4.29 -8.54 -3.81
C LEU A 75 -3.00 -7.78 -3.51
N ALA A 76 -2.08 -8.42 -2.76
CA ALA A 76 -0.79 -7.83 -2.44
C ALA A 76 0.01 -7.50 -3.70
N SER A 77 0.02 -8.40 -4.69
CA SER A 77 0.71 -8.16 -5.96
C SER A 77 0.07 -7.01 -6.75
N THR A 78 -1.26 -6.90 -6.75
CA THR A 78 -1.96 -5.79 -7.40
C THR A 78 -1.64 -4.44 -6.75
N VAL A 79 -1.59 -4.40 -5.41
CA VAL A 79 -1.18 -3.21 -4.66
C VAL A 79 0.26 -2.84 -4.99
N MET A 80 1.18 -3.82 -5.02
CA MET A 80 2.58 -3.59 -5.37
C MET A 80 2.74 -3.08 -6.80
N GLU A 81 2.01 -3.65 -7.77
CA GLU A 81 1.99 -3.18 -9.16
C GLU A 81 1.48 -1.73 -9.24
N TRP A 82 0.39 -1.41 -8.55
CA TRP A 82 -0.18 -0.06 -8.53
C TRP A 82 0.76 0.96 -7.88
N LEU A 83 1.34 0.63 -6.71
CA LEU A 83 2.30 1.51 -6.01
C LEU A 83 3.52 1.77 -6.88
N THR A 84 4.03 0.74 -7.55
CA THR A 84 5.17 0.86 -8.46
C THR A 84 4.84 1.74 -9.65
N ALA A 85 3.67 1.52 -10.28
CA ALA A 85 3.23 2.35 -11.41
C ALA A 85 3.14 3.83 -11.01
N LYS A 86 2.57 4.12 -9.85
CA LYS A 86 2.47 5.49 -9.30
C LYS A 86 3.84 6.07 -8.96
N LEU A 87 4.72 5.28 -8.37
CA LEU A 87 6.09 5.71 -8.05
C LEU A 87 6.86 6.05 -9.32
N LEU A 88 6.84 5.15 -10.32
CA LEU A 88 7.52 5.37 -11.59
C LEU A 88 6.94 6.57 -12.35
N GLU A 89 5.61 6.75 -12.36
CA GLU A 89 5.00 7.93 -12.96
C GLU A 89 5.42 9.22 -12.23
N ARG A 90 5.49 9.20 -10.90
CA ARG A 90 5.93 10.37 -10.11
C ARG A 90 7.38 10.72 -10.36
N LEU A 91 8.26 9.71 -10.49
CA LEU A 91 9.68 9.88 -10.75
C LEU A 91 9.96 10.32 -12.19
N HIS A 92 9.25 9.73 -13.15
CA HIS A 92 9.55 9.90 -14.58
C HIS A 92 8.52 10.76 -15.33
N ARG A 93 7.43 11.16 -14.66
CA ARG A 93 6.29 11.91 -15.22
C ARG A 93 5.67 11.26 -16.46
N ARG A 94 5.78 9.94 -16.60
CA ARG A 94 5.27 9.12 -17.70
C ARG A 94 4.73 7.79 -17.17
N LYS A 95 3.63 7.31 -17.75
CA LYS A 95 3.14 5.96 -17.48
C LYS A 95 4.00 4.95 -18.24
N TRP A 96 4.59 4.00 -17.54
CA TRP A 96 5.43 2.96 -18.12
C TRP A 96 4.60 1.88 -18.84
N TRP A 97 3.39 1.63 -18.35
CA TRP A 97 2.40 0.79 -19.01
C TRP A 97 1.03 1.41 -18.86
N ASP A 98 0.08 1.01 -19.71
CA ASP A 98 -1.28 1.51 -19.69
C ASP A 98 -2.28 0.39 -20.02
N TYR A 99 -3.10 0.06 -19.04
CA TYR A 99 -4.18 -0.92 -19.16
C TYR A 99 -5.55 -0.26 -19.37
N SER A 100 -5.63 1.00 -19.75
CA SER A 100 -6.90 1.73 -19.92
C SER A 100 -7.85 1.04 -20.90
N GLY A 101 -7.32 0.31 -21.90
CA GLY A 101 -8.10 -0.49 -22.84
C GLY A 101 -8.59 -1.83 -22.29
N LYS A 102 -8.21 -2.23 -21.06
CA LYS A 102 -8.63 -3.50 -20.46
C LYS A 102 -9.85 -3.31 -19.57
N ARG A 103 -10.70 -4.36 -19.50
CA ARG A 103 -11.84 -4.36 -18.57
C ARG A 103 -11.37 -4.39 -17.13
N PHE A 104 -12.11 -3.73 -16.25
CA PHE A 104 -11.79 -3.63 -14.81
C PHE A 104 -10.36 -3.16 -14.56
N ASN A 105 -9.94 -2.09 -15.23
CA ASN A 105 -8.69 -1.42 -14.91
C ASN A 105 -8.90 -0.27 -13.92
N LEU A 106 -7.89 0.02 -13.10
CA LEU A 106 -7.86 1.16 -12.19
C LEU A 106 -6.87 2.19 -12.75
N ASN A 107 -7.39 3.23 -13.38
CA ASN A 107 -6.62 4.32 -13.99
C ASN A 107 -5.54 3.88 -14.99
N GLY A 108 -5.69 2.68 -15.58
CA GLY A 108 -4.71 2.10 -16.49
C GLY A 108 -3.46 1.54 -15.82
N TYR A 109 -3.32 1.61 -14.48
CA TYR A 109 -2.15 1.10 -13.76
C TYR A 109 -2.20 -0.39 -13.50
N VAL A 110 -3.38 -0.90 -13.16
CA VAL A 110 -3.65 -2.32 -12.90
C VAL A 110 -4.95 -2.75 -13.56
N CYS A 111 -5.13 -4.02 -13.82
CA CYS A 111 -6.40 -4.57 -14.31
C CYS A 111 -6.62 -5.99 -13.81
N LEU A 112 -7.89 -6.38 -13.67
CA LEU A 112 -8.31 -7.66 -13.10
C LEU A 112 -7.61 -8.86 -13.75
N GLN A 113 -7.47 -8.87 -15.07
CA GLN A 113 -6.85 -9.98 -15.81
C GLN A 113 -5.40 -10.23 -15.34
N TYR A 114 -4.59 -9.17 -15.20
CA TYR A 114 -3.21 -9.30 -14.74
C TYR A 114 -3.14 -9.51 -13.22
N SER A 115 -4.05 -8.91 -12.45
CA SER A 115 -4.14 -9.16 -11.01
C SER A 115 -4.38 -10.66 -10.71
N LEU A 116 -5.27 -11.32 -11.44
CA LEU A 116 -5.48 -12.76 -11.30
C LEU A 116 -4.24 -13.57 -11.71
N LEU A 117 -3.55 -13.17 -12.78
CA LEU A 117 -2.29 -13.80 -13.18
C LEU A 117 -1.23 -13.68 -12.08
N TRP A 118 -1.09 -12.51 -11.47
CA TRP A 118 -0.18 -12.30 -10.34
C TRP A 118 -0.57 -13.15 -9.13
N GLY A 119 -1.87 -13.34 -8.90
CA GLY A 119 -2.38 -14.25 -7.87
C GLY A 119 -1.92 -15.69 -8.08
N VAL A 120 -2.05 -16.20 -9.30
CA VAL A 120 -1.59 -17.57 -9.64
C VAL A 120 -0.08 -17.69 -9.45
N LEU A 121 0.71 -16.75 -9.98
CA LEU A 121 2.17 -16.77 -9.88
C LEU A 121 2.63 -16.63 -8.42
N GLY A 122 2.01 -15.74 -7.65
CA GLY A 122 2.30 -15.55 -6.23
C GLY A 122 1.98 -16.79 -5.41
N THR A 123 0.83 -17.41 -5.65
CA THR A 123 0.45 -18.66 -4.98
C THR A 123 1.45 -19.79 -5.30
N ALA A 124 1.79 -19.94 -6.56
CA ALA A 124 2.78 -20.94 -6.98
C ALA A 124 4.17 -20.66 -6.34
N SER A 125 4.56 -19.40 -6.21
CA SER A 125 5.82 -19.03 -5.56
C SER A 125 5.82 -19.42 -4.09
N VAL A 126 4.77 -19.09 -3.33
CA VAL A 126 4.67 -19.41 -1.89
C VAL A 126 4.53 -20.90 -1.64
N LEU A 127 3.73 -21.63 -2.44
CA LEU A 127 3.51 -23.06 -2.24
C LEU A 127 4.73 -23.91 -2.58
N TRP A 128 5.38 -23.62 -3.71
CA TRP A 128 6.38 -24.54 -4.30
C TRP A 128 7.75 -23.91 -4.51
N LEU A 129 7.80 -22.76 -5.20
CA LEU A 129 9.09 -22.20 -5.69
C LEU A 129 9.96 -21.72 -4.54
N ASN A 130 9.39 -21.06 -3.52
CA ASN A 130 10.15 -20.63 -2.36
C ASN A 130 10.79 -21.81 -1.63
N GLY A 131 10.06 -22.92 -1.45
CA GLY A 131 10.61 -24.14 -0.85
C GLY A 131 11.76 -24.74 -1.64
N LEU A 132 11.69 -24.72 -2.97
CA LEU A 132 12.77 -25.17 -3.84
C LEU A 132 14.00 -24.26 -3.72
N LEU A 133 13.81 -22.95 -3.75
CA LEU A 133 14.90 -21.97 -3.63
C LEU A 133 15.59 -22.05 -2.26
N LEU A 134 14.81 -22.25 -1.18
CA LEU A 134 15.36 -22.48 0.16
C LEU A 134 16.28 -23.71 0.20
N ARG A 135 15.85 -24.82 -0.38
CA ARG A 135 16.68 -26.04 -0.47
C ARG A 135 17.95 -25.80 -1.25
N LEU A 136 17.88 -25.05 -2.36
CA LEU A 136 19.06 -24.67 -3.14
C LEU A 136 20.02 -23.77 -2.33
N CYS A 137 19.51 -22.82 -1.54
CA CYS A 137 20.34 -21.99 -0.68
C CYS A 137 21.09 -22.83 0.37
N GLN A 138 20.46 -23.90 0.91
CA GLN A 138 21.09 -24.78 1.89
C GLN A 138 22.26 -25.62 1.32
N VAL A 139 22.29 -25.84 0.02
CA VAL A 139 23.41 -26.53 -0.65
C VAL A 139 24.64 -25.64 -0.81
N ILE A 140 24.44 -24.33 -0.85
CA ILE A 140 25.53 -23.37 -1.04
C ILE A 140 26.15 -23.05 0.31
N PRO A 141 27.47 -23.21 0.50
CA PRO A 141 28.12 -22.85 1.76
C PRO A 141 27.93 -21.37 2.10
N SER A 142 27.67 -21.07 3.38
CA SER A 142 27.38 -19.70 3.84
C SER A 142 28.49 -18.69 3.54
N TRP A 143 29.76 -19.13 3.60
CA TRP A 143 30.91 -18.30 3.30
C TRP A 143 30.93 -17.81 1.82
N LEU A 144 30.25 -18.51 0.92
CA LEU A 144 30.09 -18.13 -0.48
C LEU A 144 28.76 -17.39 -0.71
N LEU A 145 27.67 -17.87 -0.11
CA LEU A 145 26.33 -17.31 -0.28
C LEU A 145 26.24 -15.86 0.23
N HIS A 146 26.76 -15.58 1.43
CA HIS A 146 26.63 -14.27 2.05
C HIS A 146 27.32 -13.15 1.25
N PRO A 147 28.61 -13.25 0.86
CA PRO A 147 29.22 -12.20 0.06
C PRO A 147 28.60 -12.10 -1.34
N LEU A 148 28.16 -13.21 -1.94
CA LEU A 148 27.50 -13.20 -3.25
C LEU A 148 26.17 -12.42 -3.20
N VAL A 149 25.33 -12.66 -2.19
CA VAL A 149 24.06 -11.94 -1.99
C VAL A 149 24.33 -10.45 -1.76
N TRP A 150 25.29 -10.09 -0.91
CA TRP A 150 25.65 -8.69 -0.69
C TRP A 150 26.13 -8.01 -1.96
N ALA A 151 27.04 -8.64 -2.69
CA ALA A 151 27.55 -8.09 -3.95
C ALA A 151 26.42 -7.88 -4.96
N ALA A 152 25.54 -8.88 -5.14
CA ALA A 152 24.42 -8.78 -6.07
C ALA A 152 23.38 -7.74 -5.65
N VAL A 153 23.05 -7.62 -4.35
CA VAL A 153 22.13 -6.61 -3.83
C VAL A 153 22.70 -5.21 -3.99
N ILE A 154 24.00 -5.02 -3.69
CA ILE A 154 24.69 -3.74 -3.88
C ILE A 154 24.67 -3.34 -5.36
N VAL A 155 25.03 -4.26 -6.26
CA VAL A 155 25.02 -3.99 -7.72
C VAL A 155 23.59 -3.65 -8.19
N ALA A 156 22.59 -4.41 -7.78
CA ALA A 156 21.19 -4.13 -8.12
C ALA A 156 20.73 -2.78 -7.57
N ALA A 157 21.10 -2.43 -6.33
CA ALA A 157 20.77 -1.14 -5.72
C ALA A 157 21.45 0.03 -6.46
N LEU A 158 22.74 -0.10 -6.78
CA LEU A 158 23.47 0.92 -7.54
C LEU A 158 22.88 1.14 -8.94
N ASP A 159 22.50 0.04 -9.61
CA ASP A 159 21.85 0.12 -10.93
C ASP A 159 20.47 0.79 -10.85
N GLN A 160 19.66 0.49 -9.83
CA GLN A 160 18.35 1.13 -9.59
C GLN A 160 18.51 2.61 -9.28
N ILE A 161 19.39 2.97 -8.34
CA ILE A 161 19.64 4.36 -7.96
C ILE A 161 20.22 5.13 -9.13
N GLY A 162 21.22 4.57 -9.82
CA GLY A 162 21.84 5.17 -10.98
C GLY A 162 20.84 5.42 -12.12
N SER A 163 19.98 4.44 -12.42
CA SER A 163 18.92 4.59 -13.42
C SER A 163 17.87 5.61 -13.00
N ALA A 164 17.44 5.62 -11.74
CA ALA A 164 16.46 6.58 -11.21
C ALA A 164 17.01 8.02 -11.25
N VAL A 165 18.27 8.23 -10.85
CA VAL A 165 18.94 9.54 -10.88
C VAL A 165 19.12 10.04 -12.31
N LEU A 166 19.56 9.17 -13.24
CA LEU A 166 19.76 9.53 -14.65
C LEU A 166 18.44 9.90 -15.34
N VAL A 167 17.37 9.16 -15.08
CA VAL A 167 16.05 9.41 -15.68
C VAL A 167 15.30 10.53 -14.95
N GLY A 168 15.43 10.59 -13.62
CA GLY A 168 14.81 11.64 -12.80
C GLY A 168 15.41 13.04 -13.04
N HIS A 169 16.64 13.11 -13.51
CA HIS A 169 17.31 14.39 -13.80
C HIS A 169 16.61 15.22 -14.89
N TYR A 170 15.91 14.56 -15.82
CA TYR A 170 15.08 15.24 -16.79
C TYR A 170 13.74 15.74 -16.22
N ALA A 171 13.34 15.31 -15.02
CA ALA A 171 12.03 15.58 -14.45
C ALA A 171 12.00 16.56 -13.28
N ALA A 172 13.11 16.88 -12.64
CA ALA A 172 13.09 17.66 -11.41
C ALA A 172 14.23 18.68 -11.30
N LYS A 173 13.87 19.95 -11.25
CA LYS A 173 14.68 21.00 -10.65
C LYS A 173 14.74 20.80 -9.13
N HIS A 174 15.60 19.91 -8.65
CA HIS A 174 15.86 19.75 -7.21
C HIS A 174 17.17 20.47 -6.87
N PRO A 175 17.15 21.50 -5.98
CA PRO A 175 18.30 22.38 -5.71
C PRO A 175 19.52 21.63 -5.15
N VAL A 176 19.34 20.53 -4.42
CA VAL A 176 20.44 19.73 -3.89
C VAL A 176 21.17 18.93 -4.98
N LEU A 177 20.44 18.41 -5.97
CA LEU A 177 21.02 17.72 -7.12
C LEU A 177 21.70 18.68 -8.08
N GLU A 178 21.22 19.92 -8.16
CA GLU A 178 21.81 20.97 -8.98
C GLU A 178 23.17 21.43 -8.41
N GLN A 179 23.31 21.50 -7.08
CA GLN A 179 24.59 21.82 -6.41
C GLN A 179 25.61 20.67 -6.52
N LEU A 180 25.17 19.40 -6.41
CA LEU A 180 26.05 18.25 -6.67
C LEU A 180 26.48 18.19 -8.15
N ASN A 181 25.61 18.60 -9.03
CA ASN A 181 25.78 18.65 -10.46
C ASN A 181 26.81 19.70 -10.90
N GLN A 182 26.77 20.89 -10.29
CA GLN A 182 27.72 21.98 -10.53
C GLN A 182 29.14 21.61 -10.07
N ARG A 183 29.29 20.80 -9.00
CA ARG A 183 30.58 20.33 -8.51
C ARG A 183 31.21 19.20 -9.35
N LEU A 184 30.38 18.42 -10.06
CA LEU A 184 30.82 17.32 -10.91
C LEU A 184 30.90 17.68 -12.43
N GLY A 185 30.54 18.91 -12.76
CA GLY A 185 30.11 19.31 -14.12
C GLY A 185 31.19 19.51 -15.17
N GLU A 186 32.45 19.68 -14.84
CA GLU A 186 33.44 20.10 -15.87
C GLU A 186 34.16 18.96 -16.59
N SER A 187 34.19 17.74 -16.04
CA SER A 187 34.95 16.62 -16.66
C SER A 187 34.10 15.49 -17.21
N SER A 188 32.79 15.45 -16.98
CA SER A 188 31.96 14.29 -17.28
C SER A 188 30.79 14.50 -18.26
N ASP A 189 30.61 15.69 -18.80
CA ASP A 189 29.44 16.02 -19.64
C ASP A 189 29.29 15.13 -20.88
N GLY A 190 30.38 14.75 -21.51
CA GLY A 190 30.34 13.88 -22.68
C GLY A 190 29.90 12.45 -22.36
N LEU A 191 30.42 11.87 -21.28
CA LEU A 191 30.04 10.51 -20.84
C LEU A 191 28.60 10.47 -20.31
N ARG A 192 28.25 11.46 -19.51
CA ARG A 192 26.91 11.64 -18.95
C ARG A 192 25.85 11.78 -20.03
N ARG A 193 26.09 12.59 -21.05
CA ARG A 193 25.21 12.75 -22.21
C ARG A 193 25.05 11.46 -22.98
N ARG A 194 26.13 10.67 -23.16
CA ARG A 194 26.08 9.36 -23.82
C ARG A 194 25.25 8.36 -23.02
N ILE A 195 25.44 8.30 -21.70
CA ILE A 195 24.67 7.41 -20.82
C ILE A 195 23.19 7.80 -20.80
N ALA A 196 22.87 9.09 -20.68
CA ALA A 196 21.50 9.59 -20.72
C ALA A 196 20.80 9.27 -22.05
N LEU A 197 21.46 9.47 -23.18
CA LEU A 197 20.97 9.09 -24.50
C LEU A 197 20.79 7.59 -24.67
N TYR A 198 21.68 6.79 -24.10
CA TYR A 198 21.55 5.34 -24.09
C TYR A 198 20.32 4.88 -23.30
N VAL A 199 20.13 5.41 -22.08
CA VAL A 199 18.98 5.10 -21.22
C VAL A 199 17.67 5.55 -21.87
N GLU A 200 17.62 6.77 -22.42
CA GLU A 200 16.43 7.28 -23.13
C GLU A 200 16.08 6.41 -24.34
N LYS A 201 17.07 6.06 -25.17
CA LYS A 201 16.90 5.19 -26.33
C LYS A 201 16.47 3.78 -25.96
N ARG A 202 16.93 3.27 -24.81
CA ARG A 202 16.49 2.00 -24.25
C ARG A 202 15.03 2.05 -23.81
N ILE A 203 14.63 3.10 -23.06
CA ILE A 203 13.26 3.31 -22.60
C ILE A 203 12.31 3.43 -23.79
N GLN A 204 12.67 4.21 -24.80
CA GLN A 204 11.85 4.35 -26.02
C GLN A 204 11.63 3.01 -26.73
N ARG A 205 12.65 2.14 -26.77
CA ARG A 205 12.52 0.79 -27.36
C ARG A 205 11.71 -0.16 -26.49
N ALA A 206 11.93 -0.15 -25.19
CA ALA A 206 11.28 -1.05 -24.26
C ALA A 206 9.82 -0.68 -23.99
N TYR A 207 9.52 0.62 -23.97
CA TYR A 207 8.22 1.17 -23.62
C TYR A 207 7.74 2.22 -24.64
N PRO A 208 7.45 1.83 -25.90
CA PRO A 208 7.09 2.76 -26.95
C PRO A 208 5.82 3.57 -26.67
N ALA A 209 4.89 3.02 -25.87
CA ALA A 209 3.71 3.75 -25.43
C ALA A 209 4.05 4.90 -24.47
N ALA A 210 4.99 4.69 -23.56
CA ALA A 210 5.47 5.72 -22.64
C ALA A 210 6.27 6.83 -23.37
N ALA A 211 6.98 6.46 -24.43
CA ALA A 211 7.77 7.40 -25.24
C ALA A 211 6.90 8.35 -26.08
N ARG A 212 5.69 7.92 -26.45
CA ARG A 212 4.73 8.74 -27.24
C ARG A 212 3.86 9.65 -26.39
N GLN A 213 3.86 9.48 -25.07
CA GLN A 213 3.10 10.35 -24.17
C GLN A 213 3.92 11.64 -23.95
N GLU A 214 3.35 12.77 -24.29
CA GLU A 214 3.84 14.05 -23.79
C GLU A 214 3.85 13.99 -22.25
N PRO A 215 4.81 14.65 -21.57
CA PRO A 215 4.85 14.68 -20.11
C PRO A 215 3.46 15.08 -19.62
N THR A 216 2.79 14.21 -18.92
CA THR A 216 1.47 14.47 -18.37
C THR A 216 1.62 15.56 -17.31
N ILE A 217 1.58 16.80 -17.75
CA ILE A 217 1.18 17.93 -16.91
C ILE A 217 -0.23 17.52 -16.51
N ALA A 218 -0.48 17.37 -15.23
CA ALA A 218 -1.75 16.91 -14.68
C ALA A 218 -2.93 17.59 -15.41
N GLN A 219 -3.44 16.94 -16.44
CA GLN A 219 -4.55 17.46 -17.27
C GLN A 219 -5.90 17.21 -16.62
N ASN A 220 -5.91 16.55 -15.47
CA ASN A 220 -7.12 16.50 -14.68
C ASN A 220 -7.12 17.73 -13.78
N GLY A 221 -7.98 18.70 -14.13
CA GLY A 221 -8.21 19.93 -13.38
C GLY A 221 -8.74 19.75 -11.94
N GLU A 222 -8.56 18.59 -11.37
CA GLU A 222 -8.85 18.27 -9.97
C GLU A 222 -7.66 18.68 -9.10
N THR A 223 -7.89 19.66 -8.25
CA THR A 223 -6.96 19.99 -7.18
C THR A 223 -6.63 18.75 -6.35
N PRO A 224 -5.34 18.47 -6.07
CA PRO A 224 -4.97 17.35 -5.23
C PRO A 224 -5.65 17.49 -3.85
N LEU A 225 -6.11 16.36 -3.27
CA LEU A 225 -6.64 16.36 -1.90
C LEU A 225 -5.56 16.88 -0.96
N SER A 226 -5.89 17.93 -0.21
CA SER A 226 -5.02 18.44 0.83
C SER A 226 -5.01 17.49 2.05
N ALA A 227 -4.00 17.61 2.91
CA ALA A 227 -3.99 16.89 4.19
C ALA A 227 -5.23 17.21 5.05
N ALA A 228 -5.74 18.45 4.95
CA ALA A 228 -6.98 18.85 5.61
C ALA A 228 -8.20 18.08 5.07
N ASP A 229 -8.30 17.90 3.76
CA ASP A 229 -9.39 17.14 3.15
C ASP A 229 -9.36 15.67 3.60
N LEU A 230 -8.17 15.07 3.64
CA LEU A 230 -7.98 13.69 4.10
C LEU A 230 -8.36 13.53 5.58
N LEU A 231 -8.00 14.49 6.43
CA LEU A 231 -8.39 14.47 7.84
C LEU A 231 -9.91 14.52 8.01
N TRP A 232 -10.60 15.39 7.28
CA TRP A 232 -12.05 15.48 7.35
C TRP A 232 -12.73 14.21 6.83
N LEU A 233 -12.26 13.65 5.71
CA LEU A 233 -12.76 12.37 5.18
C LEU A 233 -12.54 11.23 6.17
N PHE A 234 -11.37 11.19 6.82
CA PHE A 234 -11.06 10.22 7.86
C PHE A 234 -12.01 10.34 9.05
N VAL A 235 -12.20 11.55 9.60
CA VAL A 235 -13.02 11.74 10.81
C VAL A 235 -14.49 11.46 10.53
N VAL A 236 -15.03 11.97 9.42
CA VAL A 236 -16.42 11.69 9.02
C VAL A 236 -16.60 10.20 8.72
N GLY A 237 -15.64 9.59 8.04
CA GLY A 237 -15.64 8.15 7.77
C GLY A 237 -15.59 7.30 9.05
N ALA A 238 -14.75 7.70 10.02
CA ALA A 238 -14.64 7.03 11.32
C ALA A 238 -15.95 7.12 12.12
N PHE A 239 -16.57 8.28 12.11
CA PHE A 239 -17.87 8.49 12.79
C PHE A 239 -19.00 7.68 12.15
N LEU A 240 -19.15 7.78 10.83
CA LEU A 240 -20.19 7.04 10.11
C LEU A 240 -19.98 5.53 10.20
N GLY A 241 -18.73 5.09 10.16
CA GLY A 241 -18.39 3.66 10.28
C GLY A 241 -18.78 3.07 11.62
N ASP A 242 -18.50 3.75 12.72
CA ASP A 242 -18.94 3.28 14.05
C ASP A 242 -20.49 3.21 14.16
N LEU A 243 -21.18 4.20 13.60
CA LEU A 243 -22.65 4.17 13.56
C LEU A 243 -23.17 2.97 12.77
N VAL A 244 -22.59 2.69 11.59
CA VAL A 244 -22.98 1.54 10.76
C VAL A 244 -22.71 0.23 11.49
N GLU A 245 -21.54 0.08 12.11
CA GLU A 245 -21.21 -1.12 12.89
C GLU A 245 -22.11 -1.28 14.11
N THR A 246 -22.43 -0.20 14.80
CA THR A 246 -23.33 -0.21 15.97
C THR A 246 -24.74 -0.69 15.58
N VAL A 247 -25.27 -0.18 14.45
CA VAL A 247 -26.57 -0.62 13.90
C VAL A 247 -26.48 -2.09 13.46
N PHE A 248 -25.39 -2.48 12.80
CA PHE A 248 -25.17 -3.86 12.38
C PHE A 248 -25.13 -4.83 13.57
N CYS A 249 -24.45 -4.48 14.66
CA CYS A 249 -24.45 -5.27 15.89
C CYS A 249 -25.87 -5.41 16.47
N ARG A 250 -26.68 -4.37 16.40
CA ARG A 250 -28.08 -4.43 16.85
C ARG A 250 -28.90 -5.40 16.01
N LEU A 251 -28.73 -5.37 14.69
CA LEU A 251 -29.49 -6.22 13.78
C LEU A 251 -29.07 -7.68 13.84
N THR A 252 -27.77 -7.96 14.03
CA THR A 252 -27.23 -9.33 13.99
C THR A 252 -27.14 -10.00 15.34
N ALA A 253 -26.77 -9.26 16.40
CA ALA A 253 -26.56 -9.79 17.75
C ALA A 253 -27.65 -9.36 18.75
N GLY A 254 -28.59 -8.51 18.33
CA GLY A 254 -29.68 -8.04 19.20
C GLY A 254 -29.27 -7.03 20.27
N VAL A 255 -28.00 -6.62 20.32
CA VAL A 255 -27.45 -5.71 21.36
C VAL A 255 -26.95 -4.40 20.77
N TRP A 256 -27.16 -3.31 21.50
CA TRP A 256 -26.52 -2.04 21.18
C TRP A 256 -25.11 -2.02 21.73
N MET A 257 -24.12 -2.04 20.84
CA MET A 257 -22.72 -2.08 21.20
C MET A 257 -21.93 -1.19 20.25
N SER A 258 -21.32 -0.13 20.78
CA SER A 258 -20.38 0.70 20.01
C SER A 258 -19.14 -0.12 19.66
N ARG A 259 -18.65 0.07 18.45
CA ARG A 259 -17.39 -0.53 17.93
C ARG A 259 -16.31 0.53 17.84
N SER A 260 -16.43 1.59 18.62
CA SER A 260 -15.45 2.68 18.63
C SER A 260 -14.05 2.17 18.94
N SER A 261 -13.08 2.66 18.18
CA SER A 261 -11.66 2.44 18.45
C SER A 261 -11.09 3.42 19.48
N LEU A 262 -11.86 4.45 19.86
CA LEU A 262 -11.40 5.56 20.68
C LEU A 262 -12.24 5.71 21.95
N VAL A 263 -11.59 6.18 23.04
CA VAL A 263 -12.26 6.35 24.33
C VAL A 263 -13.25 7.52 24.37
N TRP A 264 -13.10 8.49 23.48
CA TRP A 264 -14.00 9.63 23.37
C TRP A 264 -14.70 9.65 22.02
N GLY A 265 -16.00 9.47 22.06
CA GLY A 265 -16.88 9.52 20.89
C GLY A 265 -16.92 8.24 20.06
N PRO A 266 -17.90 8.15 19.16
CA PRO A 266 -18.12 6.99 18.31
C PRO A 266 -17.25 7.08 17.05
N PHE A 267 -15.98 6.69 17.15
CA PHE A 267 -15.05 6.75 16.05
C PHE A 267 -14.37 5.40 15.80
N SER A 268 -14.65 4.78 14.67
CA SER A 268 -13.92 3.60 14.19
C SER A 268 -12.76 4.05 13.29
N VAL A 269 -11.52 3.98 13.81
CA VAL A 269 -10.30 4.35 13.07
C VAL A 269 -10.17 3.51 11.80
N VAL A 270 -10.56 2.24 11.86
CA VAL A 270 -10.56 1.31 10.73
C VAL A 270 -11.42 1.85 9.58
N TRP A 271 -12.66 2.23 9.85
CA TRP A 271 -13.57 2.81 8.86
C TRP A 271 -13.06 4.15 8.30
N GLY A 272 -12.52 4.99 9.18
CA GLY A 272 -11.97 6.27 8.77
C GLY A 272 -10.85 6.13 7.75
N LEU A 273 -9.88 5.25 8.03
CA LEU A 273 -8.78 4.97 7.13
C LEU A 273 -9.26 4.31 5.83
N ALA A 274 -10.19 3.34 5.91
CA ALA A 274 -10.73 2.67 4.73
C ALA A 274 -11.43 3.63 3.78
N LEU A 275 -12.30 4.52 4.28
CA LEU A 275 -13.04 5.45 3.44
C LEU A 275 -12.16 6.59 2.89
N ALA A 276 -11.19 7.06 3.67
CA ALA A 276 -10.17 7.99 3.17
C ALA A 276 -9.34 7.37 2.05
N LEU A 277 -8.86 6.13 2.25
CA LEU A 277 -8.11 5.38 1.24
C LEU A 277 -8.97 5.12 -0.02
N THR A 278 -10.22 4.69 0.14
CA THR A 278 -11.19 4.51 -0.95
C THR A 278 -11.32 5.79 -1.76
N THR A 279 -11.41 6.95 -1.10
CA THR A 279 -11.49 8.24 -1.79
C THR A 279 -10.22 8.53 -2.59
N VAL A 280 -9.04 8.36 -1.99
CA VAL A 280 -7.75 8.59 -2.66
C VAL A 280 -7.63 7.74 -3.93
N LEU A 281 -8.05 6.48 -3.85
CA LEU A 281 -7.90 5.52 -4.94
C LEU A 281 -8.98 5.65 -6.02
N LEU A 282 -10.23 5.92 -5.64
CA LEU A 282 -11.37 5.87 -6.56
C LEU A 282 -11.90 7.24 -7.02
N ARG A 283 -11.46 8.37 -6.44
CA ARG A 283 -12.01 9.69 -6.80
C ARG A 283 -11.88 10.01 -8.29
N GLN A 284 -10.76 9.64 -8.93
CA GLN A 284 -10.56 9.84 -10.37
C GLN A 284 -11.47 8.96 -11.25
N ASN A 285 -12.13 7.98 -10.64
CA ASN A 285 -13.07 7.07 -11.27
C ASN A 285 -14.49 7.24 -10.73
N GLN A 286 -14.78 8.36 -10.07
CA GLN A 286 -16.08 8.61 -9.50
C GLN A 286 -17.22 8.52 -10.52
N ASP A 287 -16.97 8.91 -11.77
CA ASP A 287 -17.97 8.87 -12.85
C ASP A 287 -18.15 7.47 -13.47
N LYS A 288 -17.34 6.49 -13.09
CA LYS A 288 -17.49 5.10 -13.57
C LYS A 288 -18.75 4.48 -12.99
N SER A 289 -19.19 3.37 -13.61
CA SER A 289 -20.42 2.66 -13.17
C SER A 289 -20.31 2.15 -11.74
N ASP A 290 -21.46 1.98 -11.08
CA ASP A 290 -21.54 1.42 -9.72
C ASP A 290 -20.93 0.03 -9.64
N ARG A 291 -21.04 -0.78 -10.70
CA ARG A 291 -20.37 -2.09 -10.80
C ARG A 291 -18.85 -1.97 -10.71
N TYR A 292 -18.29 -0.94 -11.32
CA TYR A 292 -16.85 -0.66 -11.23
C TYR A 292 -16.45 -0.32 -9.79
N LEU A 293 -17.13 0.65 -9.16
CA LEU A 293 -16.87 1.07 -7.80
C LEU A 293 -17.05 -0.10 -6.82
N PHE A 294 -18.08 -0.92 -7.03
CA PHE A 294 -18.36 -2.11 -6.22
C PHE A 294 -17.22 -3.14 -6.30
N VAL A 295 -16.79 -3.52 -7.49
CA VAL A 295 -15.72 -4.52 -7.66
C VAL A 295 -14.41 -4.04 -7.01
N PHE A 296 -14.02 -2.79 -7.26
CA PHE A 296 -12.81 -2.26 -6.63
C PHE A 296 -12.95 -2.09 -5.12
N GLY A 297 -14.11 -1.64 -4.64
CA GLY A 297 -14.40 -1.56 -3.22
C GLY A 297 -14.37 -2.91 -2.53
N THR A 298 -14.93 -3.96 -3.16
CA THR A 298 -14.89 -5.34 -2.65
C THR A 298 -13.46 -5.85 -2.53
N VAL A 299 -12.66 -5.66 -3.57
CA VAL A 299 -11.25 -6.08 -3.59
C VAL A 299 -10.46 -5.31 -2.54
N MET A 300 -10.55 -3.98 -2.53
CA MET A 300 -9.84 -3.13 -1.57
C MET A 300 -10.26 -3.41 -0.13
N GLY A 301 -11.57 -3.59 0.12
CA GLY A 301 -12.11 -3.89 1.44
C GLY A 301 -11.65 -5.26 1.95
N GLY A 302 -11.55 -6.26 1.07
CA GLY A 302 -10.99 -7.56 1.41
C GLY A 302 -9.53 -7.50 1.86
N VAL A 303 -8.70 -6.66 1.17
CA VAL A 303 -7.32 -6.38 1.63
C VAL A 303 -7.31 -5.80 2.98
N TYR A 304 -8.08 -4.72 3.09
CA TYR A 304 -8.10 -3.90 4.27
C TYR A 304 -8.51 -4.72 5.49
N GLU A 305 -9.55 -5.54 5.34
CA GLU A 305 -10.01 -6.47 6.37
C GLU A 305 -8.92 -7.46 6.78
N TYR A 306 -8.22 -8.03 5.80
CA TYR A 306 -7.11 -8.95 6.07
C TYR A 306 -5.97 -8.28 6.85
N VAL A 307 -5.59 -7.07 6.46
CA VAL A 307 -4.51 -6.32 7.12
C VAL A 307 -4.89 -5.90 8.53
N CYS A 308 -6.16 -5.49 8.75
CA CYS A 308 -6.59 -4.94 10.04
C CYS A 308 -6.99 -6.02 11.05
N SER A 309 -7.52 -7.18 10.61
CA SER A 309 -8.09 -8.17 11.52
C SER A 309 -7.17 -9.34 11.81
N ALA A 310 -6.08 -9.53 11.06
CA ALA A 310 -5.20 -10.70 11.14
C ALA A 310 -5.95 -12.06 11.18
N VAL A 311 -7.22 -12.05 10.74
CA VAL A 311 -8.16 -13.16 10.79
C VAL A 311 -8.57 -13.52 9.37
N ARG A 312 -9.09 -14.73 9.17
CA ARG A 312 -9.55 -15.25 7.88
C ARG A 312 -10.48 -14.27 7.17
N ILE A 313 -10.17 -13.97 5.89
CA ILE A 313 -11.02 -13.14 5.03
C ILE A 313 -12.42 -13.76 4.95
N ASN A 314 -13.43 -12.99 5.33
CA ASN A 314 -14.80 -13.38 5.12
C ASN A 314 -15.33 -12.70 3.84
N LEU A 315 -15.70 -13.50 2.84
CA LEU A 315 -16.21 -13.00 1.56
C LEU A 315 -17.45 -12.10 1.71
N LEU A 316 -18.26 -12.33 2.74
CA LEU A 316 -19.42 -11.50 3.03
C LEU A 316 -18.99 -10.07 3.42
N TYR A 317 -17.91 -9.92 4.22
CA TYR A 317 -17.38 -8.61 4.56
C TYR A 317 -16.76 -7.91 3.35
N CYS A 318 -16.10 -8.63 2.46
CA CYS A 318 -15.61 -8.06 1.20
C CYS A 318 -16.76 -7.47 0.36
N PHE A 319 -17.87 -8.21 0.25
CA PHE A 319 -19.07 -7.72 -0.43
C PHE A 319 -19.64 -6.47 0.23
N PHE A 320 -19.70 -6.45 1.55
CA PHE A 320 -20.15 -5.29 2.33
C PHE A 320 -19.28 -4.05 2.10
N TRP A 321 -17.96 -4.22 2.03
CA TRP A 321 -17.03 -3.15 1.69
C TRP A 321 -17.24 -2.62 0.26
N GLY A 322 -17.59 -3.49 -0.68
CA GLY A 322 -17.97 -3.08 -2.03
C GLY A 322 -19.19 -2.16 -2.04
N MET A 323 -20.24 -2.51 -1.29
CA MET A 323 -21.42 -1.67 -1.13
C MET A 323 -21.10 -0.35 -0.44
N ALA A 324 -20.30 -0.39 0.64
CA ALA A 324 -19.86 0.80 1.35
C ALA A 324 -19.07 1.76 0.44
N ALA A 325 -18.19 1.23 -0.42
CA ALA A 325 -17.44 2.04 -1.38
C ALA A 325 -18.36 2.74 -2.40
N VAL A 326 -19.38 2.04 -2.93
CA VAL A 326 -20.36 2.67 -3.84
C VAL A 326 -21.10 3.79 -3.14
N VAL A 327 -21.68 3.52 -1.96
CA VAL A 327 -22.45 4.53 -1.19
C VAL A 327 -21.56 5.71 -0.83
N TRP A 328 -20.34 5.45 -0.38
CA TRP A 328 -19.40 6.51 -0.03
C TRP A 328 -19.02 7.38 -1.22
N MET A 329 -18.64 6.79 -2.34
CA MET A 329 -18.21 7.54 -3.53
C MET A 329 -19.36 8.31 -4.18
N ARG A 330 -20.60 7.78 -4.14
CA ARG A 330 -21.78 8.45 -4.71
C ARG A 330 -22.35 9.55 -3.81
N TYR A 331 -22.35 9.34 -2.51
CA TYR A 331 -23.05 10.22 -1.59
C TYR A 331 -22.13 10.80 -0.50
N GLY A 332 -21.36 9.98 0.20
CA GLY A 332 -20.55 10.40 1.35
C GLY A 332 -19.48 11.40 0.96
N TYR A 333 -18.58 11.02 0.07
CA TYR A 333 -17.48 11.87 -0.40
C TYR A 333 -17.94 13.21 -0.97
N PRO A 334 -18.90 13.28 -1.93
CA PRO A 334 -19.37 14.56 -2.46
C PRO A 334 -20.04 15.45 -1.39
N VAL A 335 -20.77 14.88 -0.46
CA VAL A 335 -21.41 15.63 0.64
C VAL A 335 -20.35 16.24 1.55
N VAL A 336 -19.35 15.46 1.97
CA VAL A 336 -18.26 15.95 2.83
C VAL A 336 -17.53 17.10 2.13
N MET A 337 -17.13 16.92 0.87
CA MET A 337 -16.43 17.96 0.11
C MET A 337 -17.29 19.22 -0.07
N LYS A 338 -18.59 19.07 -0.34
CA LYS A 338 -19.52 20.18 -0.43
C LYS A 338 -19.69 20.93 0.90
N CYS A 339 -19.75 20.20 2.00
CA CYS A 339 -19.79 20.81 3.34
C CYS A 339 -18.50 21.60 3.63
N MET A 340 -17.34 21.03 3.29
CA MET A 340 -16.06 21.69 3.49
C MET A 340 -15.88 22.95 2.65
N THR A 341 -16.37 22.96 1.40
CA THR A 341 -16.33 24.16 0.56
C THR A 341 -17.25 25.26 1.04
N ARG A 342 -18.35 24.90 1.73
CA ARG A 342 -19.29 25.88 2.34
C ARG A 342 -18.77 26.48 3.64
N LEU A 343 -17.84 25.81 4.32
CA LEU A 343 -17.22 26.37 5.51
C LEU A 343 -16.41 27.63 5.13
N ARG A 344 -16.65 28.71 5.88
CA ARG A 344 -16.02 30.01 5.66
C ARG A 344 -14.50 29.85 5.66
N SER A 345 -13.80 30.39 4.66
CA SER A 345 -12.35 30.22 4.45
C SER A 345 -11.50 30.57 5.68
N ARG A 346 -11.97 31.48 6.54
CA ARG A 346 -11.30 31.86 7.81
C ARG A 346 -11.52 30.84 8.94
N VAL A 347 -12.65 30.14 8.96
CA VAL A 347 -13.03 29.21 10.04
C VAL A 347 -12.48 27.79 9.79
N ARG A 348 -12.48 27.38 8.53
CA ARG A 348 -12.03 26.03 8.12
C ARG A 348 -10.64 25.65 8.65
N PRO A 349 -9.57 26.47 8.53
CA PRO A 349 -8.25 26.11 9.05
C PRO A 349 -8.25 25.86 10.56
N TRP A 350 -8.92 26.73 11.33
CA TRP A 350 -8.99 26.60 12.79
C TRP A 350 -9.76 25.34 13.21
N MET A 351 -10.89 25.06 12.56
CA MET A 351 -11.63 23.82 12.80
C MET A 351 -10.80 22.58 12.45
N THR A 352 -10.04 22.63 11.37
CA THR A 352 -9.17 21.51 10.96
C THR A 352 -8.08 21.28 11.99
N VAL A 353 -7.42 22.34 12.48
CA VAL A 353 -6.41 22.22 13.55
C VAL A 353 -7.01 21.68 14.83
N LEU A 354 -8.15 22.21 15.27
CA LEU A 354 -8.85 21.74 16.47
C LEU A 354 -9.22 20.25 16.35
N LEU A 355 -9.73 19.86 15.19
CA LEU A 355 -10.09 18.48 14.91
C LEU A 355 -8.88 17.56 14.89
N ALA A 356 -7.77 18.00 14.30
CA ALA A 356 -6.51 17.26 14.28
C ALA A 356 -5.97 17.04 15.71
N VAL A 357 -5.94 18.10 16.51
CA VAL A 357 -5.50 18.03 17.91
C VAL A 357 -6.42 17.11 18.71
N PHE A 358 -7.74 17.26 18.59
CA PHE A 358 -8.71 16.40 19.25
C PHE A 358 -8.49 14.92 18.91
N MET A 359 -8.36 14.58 17.62
CA MET A 359 -8.15 13.20 17.19
C MET A 359 -6.80 12.66 17.67
N ALA A 360 -5.74 13.46 17.61
CA ALA A 360 -4.42 13.05 18.09
C ALA A 360 -4.43 12.77 19.61
N VAL A 361 -4.99 13.67 20.39
CA VAL A 361 -5.12 13.50 21.85
C VAL A 361 -5.99 12.28 22.17
N ASN A 362 -7.12 12.11 21.46
CA ASN A 362 -8.01 10.97 21.65
C ASN A 362 -7.32 9.63 21.32
N MET A 363 -6.57 9.56 20.22
CA MET A 363 -5.81 8.35 19.85
C MET A 363 -4.73 8.02 20.88
N VAL A 364 -3.96 9.02 21.32
CA VAL A 364 -2.92 8.82 22.35
C VAL A 364 -3.55 8.37 23.66
N THR A 365 -4.59 9.04 24.14
CA THR A 365 -5.29 8.68 25.38
C THR A 365 -5.89 7.27 25.29
N SER A 366 -6.49 6.91 24.15
CA SER A 366 -7.05 5.58 23.92
C SER A 366 -5.99 4.49 24.00
N SER A 367 -4.83 4.71 23.35
CA SER A 367 -3.71 3.77 23.37
C SER A 367 -3.13 3.60 24.77
N LEU A 368 -2.97 4.70 25.51
CA LEU A 368 -2.47 4.66 26.89
C LEU A 368 -3.48 4.00 27.85
N ALA A 369 -4.78 4.28 27.69
CA ALA A 369 -5.83 3.67 28.50
C ALA A 369 -5.93 2.16 28.26
N LEU A 370 -5.81 1.70 26.99
CA LEU A 370 -5.77 0.27 26.66
C LEU A 370 -4.53 -0.42 27.24
N ALA A 371 -3.34 0.17 27.08
CA ALA A 371 -2.12 -0.37 27.64
C ALA A 371 -2.19 -0.44 29.18
N ARG A 372 -2.76 0.57 29.83
CA ARG A 372 -2.96 0.58 31.27
C ARG A 372 -4.02 -0.44 31.74
N TYR A 373 -5.12 -0.61 30.97
CA TYR A 373 -6.11 -1.64 31.22
C TYR A 373 -5.49 -3.04 31.18
N ASP A 374 -4.65 -3.34 30.20
CA ASP A 374 -3.94 -4.62 30.07
C ASP A 374 -2.96 -4.84 31.26
N ALA A 375 -2.14 -3.84 31.59
CA ALA A 375 -1.22 -3.90 32.72
C ALA A 375 -1.98 -4.13 34.06
N ARG A 376 -3.06 -3.38 34.30
CA ARG A 376 -3.87 -3.49 35.52
C ARG A 376 -4.57 -4.84 35.66
N THR A 377 -5.10 -5.38 34.56
CA THR A 377 -5.70 -6.72 34.53
C THR A 377 -4.67 -7.83 34.68
N SER A 378 -3.40 -7.55 34.42
CA SER A 378 -2.26 -8.43 34.69
C SER A 378 -1.64 -8.25 36.08
N GLY A 379 -2.26 -7.43 36.95
CA GLY A 379 -1.84 -7.23 38.34
C GLY A 379 -0.68 -6.24 38.52
N VAL A 380 -0.32 -5.46 37.49
CA VAL A 380 0.75 -4.47 37.57
C VAL A 380 0.23 -3.15 38.19
N PRO A 381 0.77 -2.68 39.31
CA PRO A 381 0.36 -1.42 39.95
C PRO A 381 0.76 -0.22 39.10
N ALA A 382 0.10 0.94 39.34
CA ALA A 382 0.48 2.19 38.68
C ALA A 382 1.86 2.64 39.15
N ALA A 383 2.75 2.94 38.23
CA ALA A 383 4.13 3.33 38.48
C ALA A 383 4.35 4.86 38.49
N ASN A 384 3.41 5.61 37.88
CA ASN A 384 3.55 7.07 37.71
C ASN A 384 2.19 7.81 37.76
N ALA A 385 2.26 9.15 37.85
CA ALA A 385 1.07 9.99 37.92
C ALA A 385 0.10 9.86 36.74
N VAL A 386 0.62 9.59 35.53
CA VAL A 386 -0.20 9.39 34.34
C VAL A 386 -1.01 8.10 34.45
N GLU A 387 -0.37 7.01 34.89
CA GLU A 387 -1.04 5.73 35.09
C GLU A 387 -2.10 5.80 36.22
N THR A 388 -1.78 6.52 37.29
CA THR A 388 -2.75 6.79 38.38
C THR A 388 -3.94 7.59 37.88
N TYR A 389 -3.72 8.60 37.04
CA TYR A 389 -4.78 9.37 36.39
C TYR A 389 -5.66 8.48 35.49
N LEU A 390 -5.03 7.60 34.69
CA LEU A 390 -5.72 6.66 33.82
C LEU A 390 -6.55 5.64 34.64
N ASP A 391 -6.03 5.16 35.76
CA ASP A 391 -6.78 4.26 36.66
C ASP A 391 -8.03 4.92 37.26
N ALA A 392 -7.94 6.20 37.60
CA ALA A 392 -9.04 6.95 38.16
C ALA A 392 -10.13 7.29 37.12
N HIS A 393 -9.75 7.55 35.86
CA HIS A 393 -10.68 8.05 34.84
C HIS A 393 -11.09 6.99 33.81
N PHE A 394 -10.32 5.93 33.65
CA PHE A 394 -10.55 4.81 32.71
C PHE A 394 -10.43 3.49 33.47
N ASP A 395 -11.28 3.29 34.48
CA ASP A 395 -11.35 2.06 35.26
C ASP A 395 -11.77 0.85 34.40
N ASN A 396 -11.65 -0.35 34.95
CA ASN A 396 -11.98 -1.59 34.23
C ASN A 396 -13.42 -1.59 33.71
N ALA A 397 -14.38 -1.13 34.55
CA ALA A 397 -15.81 -1.11 34.17
C ALA A 397 -16.08 -0.16 32.99
N ARG A 398 -15.37 0.98 32.94
CA ARG A 398 -15.45 1.92 31.84
C ARG A 398 -14.79 1.36 30.58
N MET A 399 -13.62 0.75 30.70
CA MET A 399 -12.90 0.15 29.55
C MET A 399 -13.68 -1.02 28.95
N GLU A 400 -14.28 -1.89 29.76
CA GLU A 400 -15.11 -3.00 29.29
C GLU A 400 -16.41 -2.51 28.61
N ARG A 401 -16.92 -1.35 29.02
CA ARG A 401 -18.06 -0.72 28.36
C ARG A 401 -17.69 -0.11 27.02
N ILE A 402 -16.50 0.49 26.91
CA ILE A 402 -16.00 1.09 25.66
C ILE A 402 -15.55 -0.01 24.69
N TYR A 403 -14.88 -1.05 25.20
CA TYR A 403 -14.31 -2.15 24.40
C TYR A 403 -14.88 -3.52 24.84
N PRO A 404 -16.16 -3.78 24.65
CA PRO A 404 -16.82 -4.99 25.17
C PRO A 404 -16.29 -6.30 24.58
N ASN A 405 -15.58 -6.23 23.46
CA ASN A 405 -14.99 -7.39 22.78
C ASN A 405 -13.47 -7.47 22.87
N ALA A 406 -12.84 -6.66 23.73
CA ALA A 406 -11.40 -6.76 23.94
C ALA A 406 -11.09 -8.12 24.61
N LYS A 407 -10.69 -9.10 23.80
CA LYS A 407 -10.16 -10.38 24.29
C LYS A 407 -8.67 -10.23 24.58
N LYS A 408 -8.24 -10.75 25.74
CA LYS A 408 -6.83 -10.90 26.02
C LYS A 408 -6.23 -11.88 25.00
N VAL A 409 -5.23 -11.43 24.25
CA VAL A 409 -4.38 -12.33 23.47
C VAL A 409 -3.38 -12.89 24.47
N GLU A 410 -3.55 -14.16 24.88
CA GLU A 410 -2.50 -14.87 25.61
C GLU A 410 -1.27 -14.90 24.71
N LYS A 411 -0.20 -14.24 25.16
CA LYS A 411 1.11 -14.38 24.51
C LYS A 411 1.45 -15.85 24.59
N ALA A 412 1.48 -16.55 23.46
CA ALA A 412 2.08 -17.87 23.39
C ALA A 412 3.52 -17.74 23.88
N GLY A 413 3.81 -18.43 24.99
CA GLY A 413 5.10 -18.46 25.65
C GLY A 413 6.17 -19.14 24.80
#